data_f8477e4ee19fd96c470db66175da3e30
#
_entry.id   f8477e4ee19fd96c470db66175da3e30
#
_cell.length_a   1.000
_cell.length_b   1.000
_cell.length_c   1.000
_cell.angle_alpha   90.00
_cell.angle_beta   90.00
_cell.angle_gamma   90.00
#
_symmetry.space_group_name_H-M   'P 1'
#
loop_
_entity.id
_entity.type
_entity.pdbx_description
1 polymer ?
#
loop_
_entity_poly.entity_id
_entity_poly.type
_entity_poly.pdbx_seq_one_letter_code
_entity_poly.pdbx_strand_id
1 'polypeptide(L)'
;DALPIFVRADLVDYWRLMAEAGIRLARHYILYPNPWPKIGHLARRWHAHPVFPFIPRLGGRLECRSNWNIYVEEFCVALGLLTGRQVPCEAFEAPSPLTPFERKYRDSGQTLYRCVVELDQLEANPS
;
A
#
# COMPACT_ATOMS: atom_id res chain seq x y z
N ASP A 1 -10.34 -3.48 20.73
CA ASP A 1 -10.05 -3.70 19.33
C ASP A 1 -11.18 -3.18 18.48
N ALA A 2 -10.86 -2.32 17.54
CA ALA A 2 -11.83 -1.74 16.64
C ALA A 2 -12.29 -2.77 15.62
N LEU A 3 -13.58 -2.78 15.34
CA LEU A 3 -14.11 -3.56 14.21
C LEU A 3 -13.67 -2.90 12.92
N PRO A 4 -13.38 -3.69 11.86
CA PRO A 4 -13.05 -3.11 10.58
C PRO A 4 -14.25 -2.34 10.01
N ILE A 5 -13.95 -1.21 9.38
CA ILE A 5 -14.96 -0.40 8.70
C ILE A 5 -14.76 -0.59 7.21
N PHE A 6 -15.83 -1.01 6.52
CA PHE A 6 -15.80 -1.18 5.07
C PHE A 6 -16.53 -0.02 4.40
N VAL A 7 -15.83 0.66 3.50
CA VAL A 7 -16.39 1.80 2.77
C VAL A 7 -16.19 1.54 1.27
N ARG A 8 -17.27 1.74 0.52
CA ARG A 8 -17.20 1.67 -0.94
C ARG A 8 -17.21 3.09 -1.48
N ALA A 9 -16.09 3.52 -2.04
CA ALA A 9 -15.92 4.89 -2.49
C ALA A 9 -14.87 4.96 -3.60
N ASP A 10 -14.80 6.10 -4.27
CA ASP A 10 -13.69 6.41 -5.14
C ASP A 10 -12.47 6.63 -4.25
N LEU A 11 -11.46 5.76 -4.37
CA LEU A 11 -10.30 5.80 -3.50
C LEU A 11 -9.48 7.09 -3.63
N VAL A 12 -9.41 7.66 -4.84
CA VAL A 12 -8.66 8.89 -5.05
C VAL A 12 -9.24 10.01 -4.19
N ASP A 13 -10.54 10.22 -4.28
CA ASP A 13 -11.20 11.24 -3.49
C ASP A 13 -11.22 10.91 -2.00
N TYR A 14 -11.44 9.64 -1.67
CA TYR A 14 -11.53 9.21 -0.28
C TYR A 14 -10.20 9.42 0.46
N TRP A 15 -9.09 8.99 -0.12
CA TRP A 15 -7.77 9.18 0.49
C TRP A 15 -7.44 10.65 0.70
N ARG A 16 -7.70 11.47 -0.32
CA ARG A 16 -7.43 12.90 -0.25
C ARG A 16 -8.27 13.56 0.85
N LEU A 17 -9.57 13.29 0.87
CA LEU A 17 -10.49 13.87 1.85
C LEU A 17 -10.17 13.45 3.27
N MET A 18 -9.85 12.16 3.49
CA MET A 18 -9.44 11.67 4.81
C MET A 18 -8.17 12.38 5.29
N ALA A 19 -7.16 12.49 4.41
CA ALA A 19 -5.92 13.12 4.77
C ALA A 19 -6.10 14.61 5.09
N GLU A 20 -6.88 15.31 4.28
CA GLU A 20 -7.18 16.72 4.50
C GLU A 20 -8.01 16.95 5.77
N ALA A 21 -8.84 15.99 6.13
CA ALA A 21 -9.60 16.04 7.38
C ALA A 21 -8.78 15.67 8.61
N GLY A 22 -7.52 15.29 8.43
CA GLY A 22 -6.65 14.91 9.55
C GLY A 22 -6.95 13.54 10.14
N ILE A 23 -7.64 12.67 9.40
CA ILE A 23 -7.95 11.32 9.86
C ILE A 23 -6.67 10.49 9.89
N ARG A 24 -6.51 9.72 10.97
CA ARG A 24 -5.37 8.82 11.15
C ARG A 24 -5.87 7.39 11.20
N LEU A 25 -5.15 6.50 10.52
CA LEU A 25 -5.47 5.07 10.49
C LEU A 25 -4.44 4.29 11.29
N ALA A 26 -4.89 3.25 12.00
CA ALA A 26 -3.97 2.34 12.69
C ALA A 26 -3.25 1.43 11.71
N ARG A 27 -3.99 0.90 10.76
CA ARG A 27 -3.47 0.02 9.69
C ARG A 27 -4.25 0.24 8.42
N HIS A 28 -3.55 0.21 7.30
CA HIS A 28 -4.23 0.21 6.00
C HIS A 28 -3.45 -0.60 4.97
N TYR A 29 -4.18 -1.19 4.05
CA TYR A 29 -3.66 -2.15 3.10
C TYR A 29 -4.01 -1.73 1.68
N ILE A 30 -3.08 -1.94 0.76
CA ILE A 30 -3.32 -1.89 -0.68
C ILE A 30 -3.07 -3.29 -1.20
N LEU A 31 -4.14 -3.99 -1.56
CA LEU A 31 -4.08 -5.42 -1.83
C LEU A 31 -4.33 -5.71 -3.31
N TYR A 32 -3.31 -6.25 -3.98
CA TYR A 32 -3.38 -6.71 -5.36
C TYR A 32 -3.97 -5.66 -6.30
N PRO A 33 -3.42 -4.43 -6.29
CA PRO A 33 -3.91 -3.37 -7.16
C PRO A 33 -3.72 -3.74 -8.62
N ASN A 34 -4.49 -3.10 -9.51
CA ASN A 34 -4.30 -3.29 -10.93
C ASN A 34 -2.87 -2.88 -11.29
N PRO A 35 -2.06 -3.78 -11.87
CA PRO A 35 -0.64 -3.49 -12.07
C PRO A 35 -0.34 -2.53 -13.21
N TRP A 36 -1.29 -2.33 -14.14
CA TRP A 36 -1.10 -1.45 -15.29
C TRP A 36 0.24 -1.68 -15.98
N PRO A 37 0.48 -2.89 -16.57
CA PRO A 37 1.82 -3.26 -17.08
C PRO A 37 2.24 -2.50 -18.33
N LYS A 38 1.32 -1.92 -19.08
CA LYS A 38 1.62 -1.19 -20.30
C LYS A 38 2.31 0.13 -20.00
N ILE A 39 3.33 0.49 -20.80
CA ILE A 39 4.09 1.73 -20.60
C ILE A 39 3.18 2.95 -20.58
N GLY A 40 2.19 3.02 -21.47
CA GLY A 40 1.26 4.16 -21.53
C GLY A 40 0.36 4.29 -20.31
N HIS A 41 0.35 3.30 -19.40
CA HIS A 41 -0.50 3.29 -18.21
C HIS A 41 0.29 3.44 -16.90
N LEU A 42 1.59 3.71 -16.95
CA LEU A 42 2.42 3.77 -15.73
C LEU A 42 1.91 4.78 -14.72
N ALA A 43 1.38 5.91 -15.17
CA ALA A 43 0.84 6.94 -14.29
C ALA A 43 -0.44 6.51 -13.56
N ARG A 44 -1.04 5.39 -13.93
CA ARG A 44 -2.23 4.85 -13.27
C ARG A 44 -1.89 4.00 -12.06
N ARG A 45 -0.63 3.56 -11.92
CA ARG A 45 -0.18 2.85 -10.72
C ARG A 45 -0.26 3.78 -9.53
N TRP A 46 -0.68 3.27 -8.36
CA TRP A 46 -0.88 4.15 -7.21
C TRP A 46 0.34 4.95 -6.83
N HIS A 47 1.53 4.36 -6.88
CA HIS A 47 2.77 5.05 -6.52
C HIS A 47 3.21 6.12 -7.54
N ALA A 48 2.62 6.14 -8.73
CA ALA A 48 2.83 7.18 -9.74
C ALA A 48 1.63 8.13 -9.86
N HIS A 49 0.56 7.86 -9.12
CA HIS A 49 -0.65 8.67 -9.17
C HIS A 49 -0.50 9.92 -8.30
N PRO A 50 -1.07 11.08 -8.71
CA PRO A 50 -1.00 12.31 -7.89
C PRO A 50 -1.57 12.18 -6.48
N VAL A 51 -2.45 11.21 -6.23
CA VAL A 51 -3.01 10.99 -4.89
C VAL A 51 -2.01 10.32 -3.94
N PHE A 52 -0.94 9.73 -4.44
CA PHE A 52 -0.04 8.93 -3.63
C PHE A 52 0.49 9.66 -2.38
N PRO A 53 0.90 10.94 -2.44
CA PRO A 53 1.42 11.63 -1.26
C PRO A 53 0.41 11.76 -0.11
N PHE A 54 -0.89 11.66 -0.39
CA PHE A 54 -1.91 11.71 0.65
C PHE A 54 -1.96 10.43 1.49
N ILE A 55 -1.57 9.29 0.91
CA ILE A 55 -1.67 7.99 1.57
C ILE A 55 -0.79 7.92 2.83
N PRO A 56 0.51 8.27 2.78
CA PRO A 56 1.32 8.27 4.00
C PRO A 56 0.84 9.23 5.09
N ARG A 57 0.12 10.28 4.73
CA ARG A 57 -0.42 11.23 5.70
C ARG A 57 -1.45 10.60 6.63
N LEU A 58 -2.03 9.48 6.24
CA LEU A 58 -2.99 8.75 7.06
C LEU A 58 -2.32 8.01 8.23
N GLY A 59 -1.00 7.90 8.21
CA GLY A 59 -0.23 7.30 9.31
C GLY A 59 -0.43 5.81 9.46
N GLY A 60 -0.05 5.31 10.63
CA GLY A 60 -0.19 3.91 10.97
C GLY A 60 0.72 2.97 10.18
N ARG A 61 0.32 1.71 10.13
CA ARG A 61 1.03 0.69 9.37
C ARG A 61 0.40 0.55 7.98
N LEU A 62 1.16 0.90 6.96
CA LEU A 62 0.75 0.74 5.56
C LEU A 62 1.40 -0.51 5.00
N GLU A 63 0.61 -1.36 4.36
CA GLU A 63 1.11 -2.56 3.72
C GLU A 63 0.54 -2.68 2.31
N CYS A 64 1.43 -2.87 1.32
CA CYS A 64 1.05 -3.16 -0.06
C CYS A 64 1.44 -4.60 -0.38
N ARG A 65 0.52 -5.36 -0.96
CA ARG A 65 0.75 -6.75 -1.38
C ARG A 65 0.41 -6.93 -2.85
N SER A 66 1.23 -7.71 -3.55
CA SER A 66 0.97 -8.07 -4.94
C SER A 66 1.71 -9.36 -5.29
N ASN A 67 1.23 -10.06 -6.31
CA ASN A 67 1.94 -11.17 -6.91
C ASN A 67 2.95 -10.72 -7.98
N TRP A 68 3.03 -9.41 -8.23
CA TRP A 68 3.96 -8.83 -9.21
C TRP A 68 5.03 -8.01 -8.48
N ASN A 69 6.26 -8.56 -8.41
CA ASN A 69 7.33 -7.97 -7.61
C ASN A 69 7.72 -6.57 -8.09
N ILE A 70 7.68 -6.32 -9.40
CA ILE A 70 8.05 -5.00 -9.94
C ILE A 70 7.15 -3.92 -9.36
N TYR A 71 5.85 -4.18 -9.27
CA TYR A 71 4.91 -3.23 -8.68
C TYR A 71 5.27 -2.90 -7.24
N VAL A 72 5.52 -3.93 -6.43
CA VAL A 72 5.83 -3.74 -5.00
C VAL A 72 7.20 -3.06 -4.83
N GLU A 73 8.19 -3.43 -5.63
CA GLU A 73 9.51 -2.79 -5.60
C GLU A 73 9.41 -1.29 -5.91
N GLU A 74 8.67 -0.93 -6.95
CA GLU A 74 8.46 0.47 -7.30
C GLU A 74 7.70 1.22 -6.21
N PHE A 75 6.70 0.57 -5.63
CA PHE A 75 5.94 1.13 -4.51
C PHE A 75 6.85 1.42 -3.32
N CYS A 76 7.75 0.49 -3.00
CA CYS A 76 8.73 0.67 -1.92
C CYS A 76 9.66 1.85 -2.18
N VAL A 77 10.16 1.97 -3.40
CA VAL A 77 11.03 3.10 -3.78
C VAL A 77 10.29 4.43 -3.63
N ALA A 78 9.06 4.48 -4.11
CA ALA A 78 8.26 5.70 -4.02
C ALA A 78 7.97 6.09 -2.57
N LEU A 79 7.65 5.13 -1.71
CA LEU A 79 7.47 5.38 -0.28
C LEU A 79 8.77 5.86 0.37
N GLY A 80 9.89 5.26 -0.01
CA GLY A 80 11.20 5.68 0.49
C GLY A 80 11.50 7.14 0.16
N LEU A 81 11.17 7.56 -1.05
CA LEU A 81 11.37 8.96 -1.46
C LEU A 81 10.47 9.92 -0.69
N LEU A 82 9.22 9.52 -0.43
CA LEU A 82 8.28 10.37 0.30
C LEU A 82 8.60 10.45 1.79
N THR A 83 9.07 9.36 2.37
CA THR A 83 9.25 9.26 3.82
C THR A 83 10.68 9.47 4.26
N GLY A 84 11.63 9.48 3.33
CA GLY A 84 13.05 9.57 3.67
C GLY A 84 13.61 8.31 4.30
N ARG A 85 12.91 7.18 4.19
CA ARG A 85 13.31 5.91 4.79
C ARG A 85 13.54 4.85 3.72
N GLN A 86 14.30 3.84 4.09
CA GLN A 86 14.47 2.67 3.27
C GLN A 86 13.33 1.69 3.57
N VAL A 87 12.55 1.37 2.55
CA VAL A 87 11.38 0.50 2.69
C VAL A 87 11.62 -0.74 1.83
N PRO A 88 11.85 -1.90 2.45
CA PRO A 88 12.18 -3.11 1.68
C PRO A 88 10.95 -3.77 1.07
N CYS A 89 11.15 -4.33 -0.13
CA CYS A 89 10.22 -5.26 -0.73
C CYS A 89 10.65 -6.67 -0.32
N GLU A 90 9.71 -7.48 0.15
CA GLU A 90 10.01 -8.85 0.55
C GLU A 90 8.98 -9.83 0.01
N ALA A 91 9.47 -11.03 -0.30
CA ALA A 91 8.58 -12.15 -0.56
C ALA A 91 8.00 -12.64 0.76
N PHE A 92 6.76 -13.12 0.75
CA PHE A 92 6.13 -13.63 1.95
C PHE A 92 5.19 -14.77 1.63
N GLU A 93 4.86 -15.54 2.65
CA GLU A 93 3.83 -16.54 2.57
C GLU A 93 2.57 -16.01 3.26
N ALA A 94 1.41 -16.40 2.75
CA ALA A 94 0.12 -15.94 3.27
C ALA A 94 -0.59 -17.10 3.95
N PRO A 95 -0.22 -17.44 5.20
CA PRO A 95 -0.88 -18.55 5.91
C PRO A 95 -2.36 -18.27 6.16
N SER A 96 -2.70 -17.00 6.32
CA SER A 96 -4.10 -16.54 6.48
C SER A 96 -4.41 -15.50 5.41
N PRO A 97 -4.82 -15.92 4.22
CA PRO A 97 -5.09 -14.99 3.13
C PRO A 97 -6.13 -13.94 3.49
N LEU A 98 -5.86 -12.69 3.14
CA LEU A 98 -6.75 -11.56 3.43
C LEU A 98 -7.87 -11.43 2.40
N THR A 99 -7.68 -11.96 1.19
CA THR A 99 -8.65 -11.87 0.10
C THR A 99 -8.73 -13.19 -0.65
N PRO A 100 -9.82 -13.41 -1.40
CA PRO A 100 -9.90 -14.57 -2.30
C PRO A 100 -8.81 -14.58 -3.37
N PHE A 101 -8.38 -13.39 -3.85
CA PHE A 101 -7.28 -13.29 -4.80
C PHE A 101 -5.97 -13.78 -4.20
N GLU A 102 -5.68 -13.41 -2.96
CA GLU A 102 -4.46 -13.86 -2.28
C GLU A 102 -4.45 -15.37 -2.12
N ARG A 103 -5.57 -15.95 -1.73
CA ARG A 103 -5.72 -17.41 -1.63
C ARG A 103 -5.47 -18.07 -2.97
N LYS A 104 -6.07 -17.55 -4.04
CA LYS A 104 -5.91 -18.09 -5.39
C LYS A 104 -4.45 -18.06 -5.84
N TYR A 105 -3.77 -16.93 -5.66
CA TYR A 105 -2.37 -16.82 -6.05
C TYR A 105 -1.47 -17.73 -5.22
N ARG A 106 -1.69 -17.78 -3.91
CA ARG A 106 -0.96 -18.69 -3.02
C ARG A 106 -1.13 -20.14 -3.45
N ASP A 107 -2.37 -20.58 -3.65
CA ASP A 107 -2.68 -21.95 -3.96
C ASP A 107 -2.19 -22.37 -5.35
N SER A 108 -2.03 -21.43 -6.27
CA SER A 108 -1.47 -21.70 -7.59
C SER A 108 0.06 -21.67 -7.62
N GLY A 109 0.70 -21.49 -6.46
CA GLY A 109 2.16 -21.52 -6.34
C GLY A 109 2.86 -20.24 -6.75
N GLN A 110 2.14 -19.13 -6.91
CA GLN A 110 2.77 -17.85 -7.22
C GLN A 110 3.45 -17.27 -5.99
N THR A 111 4.61 -16.64 -6.20
CA THR A 111 5.28 -15.89 -5.14
C THR A 111 4.52 -14.61 -4.86
N LEU A 112 4.33 -14.33 -3.58
CA LEU A 112 3.67 -13.09 -3.13
C LEU A 112 4.71 -12.15 -2.55
N TYR A 113 4.54 -10.86 -2.79
CA TYR A 113 5.46 -9.81 -2.35
C TYR A 113 4.71 -8.76 -1.55
N ARG A 114 5.40 -8.16 -0.58
CA ARG A 114 4.82 -7.09 0.21
C ARG A 114 5.84 -6.02 0.54
N CYS A 115 5.30 -4.84 0.82
CA CYS A 115 5.99 -3.69 1.33
C CYS A 115 5.26 -3.24 2.58
N VAL A 116 5.96 -3.10 3.70
CA VAL A 116 5.38 -2.69 4.98
C VAL A 116 6.13 -1.50 5.51
N VAL A 117 5.43 -0.47 5.95
CA VAL A 117 6.05 0.70 6.56
C VAL A 117 5.22 1.19 7.76
N GLU A 118 5.91 1.51 8.85
CA GLU A 118 5.32 2.10 10.05
C GLU A 118 5.43 3.62 9.94
N LEU A 119 4.37 4.24 9.47
CA LEU A 119 4.38 5.68 9.16
C LEU A 119 4.47 6.56 10.41
N ASP A 120 3.89 6.11 11.51
CA ASP A 120 3.87 6.89 12.74
C ASP A 120 5.27 7.07 13.35
N GLN A 121 6.19 6.14 13.10
CA GLN A 121 7.55 6.25 13.58
C GLN A 121 8.30 7.43 12.95
N LEU A 122 7.89 7.87 11.77
CA LEU A 122 8.50 9.02 11.11
C LEU A 122 8.22 10.31 11.88
N GLU A 123 7.04 10.43 12.45
CA GLU A 123 6.65 11.60 13.23
C GLU A 123 7.29 11.61 14.61
N ALA A 124 7.57 10.42 15.15
CA ALA A 124 8.19 10.27 16.46
C ALA A 124 9.68 10.58 16.45
N ASN A 125 10.29 10.77 15.28
CA ASN A 125 11.71 10.99 15.12
C ASN A 125 11.98 12.32 14.41
N PRO A 126 11.79 13.44 15.11
CA PRO A 126 12.10 14.75 14.54
C PRO A 126 13.61 14.86 14.37
N SER A 127 14.02 15.21 13.21
CA SER A 127 15.44 15.41 12.90
C SER A 127 15.93 16.72 13.48
#